data_99221cbe6af9bf32946ee099d9be372f
#
_entry.id   99221cbe6af9bf32946ee099d9be372f
#
_cell.length_a   1.000
_cell.length_b   1.000
_cell.length_c   1.000
_cell.angle_alpha   90.00
_cell.angle_beta   90.00
_cell.angle_gamma   90.00
#
_symmetry.space_group_name_H-M   'P 1'
#
loop_
_entity.id
_entity.type
_entity.pdbx_description
1 polymer ?
#
loop_
_entity_poly.entity_id
_entity_poly.type
_entity_poly.pdbx_seq_one_letter_code
_entity_poly.pdbx_strand_id
1 'polypeptide(L)'
;MENYKIKVLDAKKDSDLLFKIVEHENEVFGEATVGNWNIKPFAKYGKVFAAITDDEKEELISVIEVLSSFDEDLAYIYGVSTVPKFEKKGYATKLLEYTIQYLKNIGIKKFELTVDVDNFAAQKIYKKLNFKIVEDLENEYGDNVKRYLMRYVQKK
;
A
#
# COMPACT_ATOMS: atom_id res chain seq x y z
N MET A 1 20.96 1.34 0.39
CA MET A 1 19.64 2.01 0.63
C MET A 1 19.93 3.43 1.07
N GLU A 2 19.32 4.40 0.40
CA GLU A 2 19.46 5.79 0.81
C GLU A 2 18.77 6.03 2.16
N ASN A 3 19.19 7.10 2.87
CA ASN A 3 18.50 7.50 4.09
C ASN A 3 17.06 7.90 3.75
N TYR A 4 16.12 7.35 4.48
CA TYR A 4 14.71 7.60 4.27
C TYR A 4 13.97 7.71 5.59
N LYS A 5 12.79 8.30 5.54
CA LYS A 5 11.85 8.32 6.66
C LYS A 5 10.47 7.91 6.19
N ILE A 6 9.65 7.46 7.12
CA ILE A 6 8.26 7.05 6.85
C ILE A 6 7.33 8.05 7.48
N LYS A 7 6.31 8.49 6.73
CA LYS A 7 5.28 9.41 7.21
C LYS A 7 3.91 8.77 7.03
N VAL A 8 3.04 9.00 8.02
CA VAL A 8 1.59 8.81 7.87
C VAL A 8 1.03 10.16 7.42
N LEU A 9 0.44 10.22 6.25
CA LEU A 9 0.13 11.48 5.61
C LEU A 9 -1.17 12.11 6.11
N ASP A 10 -1.10 13.41 6.40
CA ASP A 10 -2.26 14.22 6.75
C ASP A 10 -2.88 14.81 5.48
N ALA A 11 -4.21 14.74 5.36
CA ALA A 11 -4.93 15.18 4.16
C ALA A 11 -4.75 16.66 3.81
N LYS A 12 -4.46 17.49 4.81
CA LYS A 12 -4.24 18.93 4.60
C LYS A 12 -2.78 19.32 4.57
N LYS A 13 -2.01 18.88 5.57
CA LYS A 13 -0.60 19.27 5.72
C LYS A 13 0.29 18.70 4.64
N ASP A 14 -0.03 17.49 4.17
CA ASP A 14 0.78 16.76 3.18
C ASP A 14 0.16 16.80 1.78
N SER A 15 -0.60 17.84 1.47
CA SER A 15 -1.34 17.97 0.21
C SER A 15 -0.44 17.82 -1.02
N ASP A 16 0.72 18.46 -1.03
CA ASP A 16 1.65 18.40 -2.15
C ASP A 16 2.17 16.97 -2.38
N LEU A 17 2.52 16.27 -1.31
CA LEU A 17 2.99 14.90 -1.39
C LEU A 17 1.88 13.95 -1.85
N LEU A 18 0.64 14.17 -1.39
CA LEU A 18 -0.51 13.38 -1.82
C LEU A 18 -0.77 13.51 -3.33
N PHE A 19 -0.65 14.71 -3.88
CA PHE A 19 -0.78 14.89 -5.32
C PHE A 19 0.38 14.28 -6.12
N LYS A 20 1.59 14.29 -5.58
CA LYS A 20 2.73 13.56 -6.17
C LYS A 20 2.49 12.06 -6.20
N ILE A 21 1.85 11.52 -5.16
CA ILE A 21 1.44 10.11 -5.12
C ILE A 21 0.49 9.80 -6.28
N VAL A 22 -0.52 10.64 -6.49
CA VAL A 22 -1.46 10.44 -7.60
C VAL A 22 -0.76 10.46 -8.95
N GLU A 23 0.16 11.40 -9.17
CA GLU A 23 0.94 11.45 -10.42
C GLU A 23 1.74 10.16 -10.63
N HIS A 24 2.43 9.70 -9.61
CA HIS A 24 3.18 8.44 -9.65
C HIS A 24 2.28 7.25 -9.97
N GLU A 25 1.14 7.14 -9.30
CA GLU A 25 0.21 6.02 -9.48
C GLU A 25 -0.48 6.03 -10.85
N ASN A 26 -0.76 7.21 -11.40
CA ASN A 26 -1.27 7.33 -12.76
C ASN A 26 -0.30 6.73 -13.78
N GLU A 27 0.99 6.88 -13.56
CA GLU A 27 2.02 6.30 -14.43
C GLU A 27 2.12 4.78 -14.30
N VAL A 28 1.91 4.25 -13.08
CA VAL A 28 2.11 2.83 -12.77
C VAL A 28 0.84 2.00 -13.00
N PHE A 29 -0.31 2.48 -12.55
CA PHE A 29 -1.55 1.72 -12.50
C PHE A 29 -2.61 2.16 -13.52
N GLY A 30 -2.45 3.29 -14.18
CA GLY A 30 -3.44 3.80 -15.11
C GLY A 30 -4.81 4.00 -14.44
N GLU A 31 -5.84 3.32 -14.92
CA GLU A 31 -7.21 3.45 -14.40
C GLU A 31 -7.42 2.90 -13.00
N ALA A 32 -6.52 2.05 -12.52
CA ALA A 32 -6.61 1.45 -11.19
C ALA A 32 -6.10 2.36 -10.05
N THR A 33 -5.73 3.59 -10.37
CA THR A 33 -5.20 4.56 -9.39
C THR A 33 -6.32 5.14 -8.51
N VAL A 34 -5.94 5.61 -7.33
CA VAL A 34 -6.85 6.30 -6.41
C VAL A 34 -7.38 7.61 -7.01
N GLY A 35 -6.55 8.37 -7.70
CA GLY A 35 -6.94 9.62 -8.35
C GLY A 35 -7.08 10.83 -7.42
N ASN A 36 -7.16 12.02 -8.05
CA ASN A 36 -7.15 13.31 -7.33
C ASN A 36 -8.34 13.51 -6.39
N TRP A 37 -9.51 12.98 -6.74
CA TRP A 37 -10.71 13.13 -5.91
C TRP A 37 -10.73 12.22 -4.70
N ASN A 38 -9.99 11.13 -4.75
CA ASN A 38 -10.06 10.09 -3.74
C ASN A 38 -8.90 10.10 -2.76
N ILE A 39 -7.74 10.63 -3.15
CA ILE A 39 -6.54 10.52 -2.31
C ILE A 39 -6.68 11.20 -0.93
N LYS A 40 -7.36 12.33 -0.86
CA LYS A 40 -7.57 13.02 0.41
C LYS A 40 -8.54 12.30 1.33
N PRO A 41 -9.71 11.80 0.85
CA PRO A 41 -10.53 10.91 1.66
C PRO A 41 -9.79 9.64 2.11
N PHE A 42 -8.94 9.06 1.28
CA PHE A 42 -8.09 7.94 1.69
C PHE A 42 -7.17 8.32 2.86
N ALA A 43 -6.52 9.48 2.78
CA ALA A 43 -5.64 9.93 3.85
C ALA A 43 -6.38 10.26 5.14
N LYS A 44 -7.62 10.76 5.04
CA LYS A 44 -8.40 11.20 6.20
C LYS A 44 -9.18 10.07 6.86
N TYR A 45 -9.84 9.24 6.07
CA TYR A 45 -10.75 8.19 6.58
C TYR A 45 -10.16 6.79 6.52
N GLY A 46 -9.19 6.58 5.65
CA GLY A 46 -8.27 5.47 5.68
C GLY A 46 -6.93 5.95 6.21
N LYS A 47 -5.83 5.41 5.65
CA LYS A 47 -4.47 5.91 5.92
C LYS A 47 -3.62 5.79 4.67
N VAL A 48 -2.72 6.74 4.50
CA VAL A 48 -1.70 6.73 3.46
C VAL A 48 -0.34 6.80 4.14
N PHE A 49 0.50 5.81 3.88
CA PHE A 49 1.87 5.72 4.38
C PHE A 49 2.84 5.98 3.23
N ALA A 50 3.83 6.81 3.46
CA ALA A 50 4.85 7.08 2.45
C ALA A 50 6.25 6.95 3.02
N ALA A 51 7.13 6.31 2.24
CA ALA A 51 8.56 6.41 2.44
C ALA A 51 9.07 7.54 1.55
N ILE A 52 9.81 8.46 2.12
CA ILE A 52 10.38 9.60 1.42
C ILE A 52 11.86 9.73 1.75
N THR A 53 12.63 10.40 0.89
CA THR A 53 14.04 10.67 1.19
C THR A 53 14.16 11.57 2.40
N ASP A 54 15.15 11.29 3.24
CA ASP A 54 15.42 12.09 4.45
C ASP A 54 16.39 13.23 4.12
N ASP A 55 15.93 14.14 3.29
CA ASP A 55 16.64 15.33 2.84
C ASP A 55 15.64 16.47 2.61
N GLU A 56 16.13 17.61 2.14
CA GLU A 56 15.30 18.79 1.89
C GLU A 56 14.26 18.58 0.78
N LYS A 57 14.51 17.64 -0.15
CA LYS A 57 13.61 17.39 -1.28
C LYS A 57 12.39 16.58 -0.88
N GLU A 58 12.50 15.74 0.16
CA GLU A 58 11.44 14.83 0.59
C GLU A 58 10.81 14.08 -0.60
N GLU A 59 11.66 13.49 -1.42
CA GLU A 59 11.25 12.82 -2.64
C GLU A 59 10.50 11.51 -2.33
N LEU A 60 9.38 11.27 -3.03
CA LEU A 60 8.61 10.04 -2.84
C LEU A 60 9.41 8.82 -3.27
N ILE A 61 9.47 7.83 -2.41
CA ILE A 61 10.10 6.53 -2.66
C ILE A 61 9.06 5.46 -2.88
N SER A 62 8.16 5.28 -1.92
CA SER A 62 7.13 4.22 -1.93
C SER A 62 5.91 4.68 -1.17
N VAL A 63 4.75 4.11 -1.50
CA VAL A 63 3.47 4.47 -0.90
C VAL A 63 2.62 3.23 -0.64
N ILE A 64 1.89 3.26 0.47
CA ILE A 64 0.87 2.25 0.80
C ILE A 64 -0.40 2.98 1.20
N GLU A 65 -1.52 2.61 0.57
CA GLU A 65 -2.86 3.11 0.92
C GLU A 65 -3.63 2.01 1.60
N VAL A 66 -4.34 2.38 2.67
CA VAL A 66 -5.04 1.42 3.54
C VAL A 66 -6.46 1.90 3.79
N LEU A 67 -7.40 0.97 3.66
CA LEU A 67 -8.80 1.14 4.06
C LEU A 67 -9.08 0.30 5.30
N SER A 68 -10.09 0.69 6.06
CA SER A 68 -10.53 -0.06 7.23
C SER A 68 -11.95 -0.60 7.03
N SER A 69 -12.20 -1.80 7.51
CA SER A 69 -13.56 -2.34 7.60
C SER A 69 -14.32 -1.65 8.74
N PHE A 70 -15.63 -1.45 8.57
CA PHE A 70 -16.51 -1.00 9.64
C PHE A 70 -16.97 -2.13 10.55
N ASP A 71 -16.91 -3.36 10.05
CA ASP A 71 -17.51 -4.53 10.74
C ASP A 71 -16.49 -5.37 11.50
N GLU A 72 -15.20 -5.20 11.21
CA GLU A 72 -14.13 -6.01 11.79
C GLU A 72 -12.87 -5.16 12.06
N ASP A 73 -12.00 -5.66 12.93
CA ASP A 73 -10.64 -5.10 13.14
C ASP A 73 -9.73 -5.51 11.98
N LEU A 74 -10.11 -5.11 10.78
CA LEU A 74 -9.47 -5.49 9.53
C LEU A 74 -9.06 -4.27 8.74
N ALA A 75 -7.80 -4.25 8.29
CA ALA A 75 -7.30 -3.29 7.33
C ALA A 75 -7.11 -3.96 5.96
N TYR A 76 -7.62 -3.32 4.94
CA TYR A 76 -7.43 -3.71 3.55
C TYR A 76 -6.32 -2.84 2.95
N ILE A 77 -5.25 -3.48 2.52
CA ILE A 77 -4.14 -2.78 1.87
C ILE A 77 -4.52 -2.61 0.40
N TYR A 78 -4.99 -1.41 0.08
CA TYR A 78 -5.52 -1.08 -1.23
C TYR A 78 -4.44 -1.06 -2.31
N GLY A 79 -3.31 -0.45 -2.02
CA GLY A 79 -2.22 -0.32 -2.97
C GLY A 79 -0.86 -0.27 -2.30
N VAL A 80 0.12 -0.88 -2.97
CA VAL A 80 1.54 -0.82 -2.62
C VAL A 80 2.30 -0.53 -3.90
N SER A 81 3.02 0.57 -3.93
CA SER A 81 3.83 0.90 -5.10
C SER A 81 5.13 1.61 -4.72
N THR A 82 6.11 1.49 -5.59
CA THR A 82 7.43 2.13 -5.44
C THR A 82 7.76 2.90 -6.70
N VAL A 83 8.30 4.10 -6.54
CA VAL A 83 8.77 4.90 -7.68
C VAL A 83 9.87 4.12 -8.41
N PRO A 84 9.83 4.04 -9.76
CA PRO A 84 10.69 3.13 -10.52
C PRO A 84 12.18 3.19 -10.16
N LYS A 85 12.74 4.36 -9.98
CA LYS A 85 14.18 4.48 -9.64
C LYS A 85 14.57 3.92 -8.27
N PHE A 86 13.60 3.67 -7.41
CA PHE A 86 13.81 3.09 -6.08
C PHE A 86 13.40 1.63 -5.97
N GLU A 87 12.94 1.03 -7.06
CA GLU A 87 12.52 -0.38 -7.07
C GLU A 87 13.68 -1.34 -6.81
N LYS A 88 13.34 -2.55 -6.35
CA LYS A 88 14.28 -3.66 -6.08
C LYS A 88 15.35 -3.35 -5.04
N LYS A 89 15.09 -2.40 -4.15
CA LYS A 89 15.98 -2.00 -3.06
C LYS A 89 15.42 -2.31 -1.67
N GLY A 90 14.24 -2.92 -1.58
CA GLY A 90 13.61 -3.32 -0.32
C GLY A 90 12.74 -2.28 0.36
N TYR A 91 12.51 -1.14 -0.24
CA TYR A 91 11.69 -0.07 0.36
C TYR A 91 10.24 -0.48 0.59
N ALA A 92 9.60 -1.13 -0.39
CA ALA A 92 8.22 -1.60 -0.26
C ALA A 92 8.07 -2.58 0.90
N THR A 93 9.02 -3.49 1.06
CA THR A 93 9.03 -4.45 2.17
C THR A 93 9.12 -3.72 3.51
N LYS A 94 10.03 -2.77 3.64
CA LYS A 94 10.20 -1.99 4.87
C LYS A 94 8.98 -1.14 5.19
N LEU A 95 8.38 -0.51 4.18
CA LEU A 95 7.18 0.28 4.36
C LEU A 95 6.00 -0.60 4.79
N LEU A 96 5.84 -1.78 4.20
CA LEU A 96 4.77 -2.70 4.56
C LEU A 96 4.95 -3.25 5.98
N GLU A 97 6.17 -3.60 6.39
CA GLU A 97 6.47 -3.99 7.77
C GLU A 97 6.05 -2.89 8.76
N TYR A 98 6.43 -1.65 8.47
CA TYR A 98 6.06 -0.49 9.29
C TYR A 98 4.55 -0.30 9.36
N THR A 99 3.88 -0.38 8.21
CA THR A 99 2.42 -0.20 8.11
C THR A 99 1.68 -1.23 8.96
N ILE A 100 2.05 -2.51 8.85
CA ILE A 100 1.44 -3.58 9.63
C ILE A 100 1.66 -3.33 11.12
N GLN A 101 2.88 -3.00 11.54
CA GLN A 101 3.18 -2.76 12.95
C GLN A 101 2.43 -1.53 13.50
N TYR A 102 2.37 -0.46 12.72
CA TYR A 102 1.60 0.75 13.08
C TYR A 102 0.12 0.41 13.31
N LEU A 103 -0.47 -0.32 12.38
CA LEU A 103 -1.89 -0.68 12.45
C LEU A 103 -2.18 -1.66 13.59
N LYS A 104 -1.28 -2.59 13.87
CA LYS A 104 -1.38 -3.46 15.06
C LYS A 104 -1.39 -2.64 16.34
N ASN A 105 -0.54 -1.63 16.43
CA ASN A 105 -0.43 -0.78 17.61
C ASN A 105 -1.71 0.03 17.88
N ILE A 106 -2.53 0.28 16.86
CA ILE A 106 -3.82 0.96 17.03
C ILE A 106 -5.01 0.00 17.06
N GLY A 107 -4.77 -1.31 17.15
CA GLY A 107 -5.81 -2.31 17.41
C GLY A 107 -6.27 -3.13 16.21
N ILE A 108 -5.67 -2.95 15.04
CA ILE A 108 -6.02 -3.75 13.86
C ILE A 108 -5.40 -5.15 14.03
N LYS A 109 -6.21 -6.19 13.81
CA LYS A 109 -5.80 -7.58 14.01
C LYS A 109 -5.68 -8.38 12.72
N LYS A 110 -6.39 -7.97 11.68
CA LYS A 110 -6.44 -8.68 10.40
C LYS A 110 -6.00 -7.77 9.26
N PHE A 111 -5.28 -8.33 8.31
CA PHE A 111 -4.80 -7.60 7.13
C PHE A 111 -5.07 -8.42 5.89
N GLU A 112 -5.67 -7.79 4.90
CA GLU A 112 -5.93 -8.40 3.61
C GLU A 112 -5.47 -7.49 2.48
N LEU A 113 -5.15 -8.11 1.35
CA LEU A 113 -4.86 -7.41 0.11
C LEU A 113 -5.24 -8.29 -1.07
N THR A 114 -5.36 -7.70 -2.24
CA THR A 114 -5.44 -8.46 -3.47
C THR A 114 -4.23 -8.17 -4.34
N VAL A 115 -3.84 -9.14 -5.14
CA VAL A 115 -2.71 -9.03 -6.05
C VAL A 115 -3.02 -9.75 -7.36
N ASP A 116 -2.53 -9.21 -8.47
CA ASP A 116 -2.66 -9.85 -9.77
C ASP A 116 -1.97 -11.23 -9.75
N VAL A 117 -2.60 -12.24 -10.35
CA VAL A 117 -2.07 -13.61 -10.34
C VAL A 117 -0.71 -13.71 -11.05
N ASP A 118 -0.39 -12.79 -11.93
CA ASP A 118 0.87 -12.75 -12.68
C ASP A 118 1.92 -11.83 -12.05
N ASN A 119 1.57 -11.10 -11.00
CA ASN A 119 2.51 -10.23 -10.31
C ASN A 119 3.33 -11.02 -9.27
N PHE A 120 4.28 -11.82 -9.78
CA PHE A 120 5.09 -12.71 -8.94
C PHE A 120 6.01 -11.94 -7.98
N ALA A 121 6.51 -10.79 -8.40
CA ALA A 121 7.38 -9.96 -7.56
C ALA A 121 6.65 -9.47 -6.29
N ALA A 122 5.43 -8.96 -6.44
CA ALA A 122 4.61 -8.54 -5.32
C ALA A 122 4.22 -9.73 -4.43
N GLN A 123 3.79 -10.84 -5.02
CA GLN A 123 3.44 -12.05 -4.27
C GLN A 123 4.61 -12.54 -3.41
N LYS A 124 5.83 -12.47 -3.92
CA LYS A 124 7.04 -12.85 -3.18
C LYS A 124 7.23 -11.98 -1.94
N ILE A 125 7.04 -10.67 -2.06
CA ILE A 125 7.12 -9.74 -0.94
C ILE A 125 6.04 -10.09 0.10
N TYR A 126 4.80 -10.27 -0.33
CA TYR A 126 3.69 -10.55 0.58
C TYR A 126 3.86 -11.89 1.30
N LYS A 127 4.27 -12.94 0.60
CA LYS A 127 4.55 -14.25 1.21
C LYS A 127 5.67 -14.17 2.23
N LYS A 128 6.72 -13.40 1.95
CA LYS A 128 7.81 -13.16 2.88
C LYS A 128 7.34 -12.48 4.17
N LEU A 129 6.33 -11.64 4.07
CA LEU A 129 5.73 -10.93 5.21
C LEU A 129 4.53 -11.67 5.82
N ASN A 130 4.42 -12.96 5.59
CA ASN A 130 3.41 -13.85 6.17
C ASN A 130 2.00 -13.69 5.63
N PHE A 131 1.83 -13.15 4.43
CA PHE A 131 0.55 -13.24 3.72
C PHE A 131 0.44 -14.57 2.99
N LYS A 132 -0.75 -15.15 3.01
CA LYS A 132 -1.07 -16.39 2.30
C LYS A 132 -2.24 -16.17 1.37
N ILE A 133 -2.23 -16.85 0.22
CA ILE A 133 -3.37 -16.87 -0.70
C ILE A 133 -4.50 -17.64 -0.02
N VAL A 134 -5.67 -17.00 0.11
CA VAL A 134 -6.84 -17.60 0.72
C VAL A 134 -8.00 -17.77 -0.26
N GLU A 135 -8.01 -17.04 -1.37
CA GLU A 135 -9.08 -17.10 -2.37
C GLU A 135 -8.57 -16.68 -3.76
N ASP A 136 -9.11 -17.34 -4.78
CA ASP A 136 -8.97 -16.94 -6.17
C ASP A 136 -10.15 -16.02 -6.53
N LEU A 137 -9.86 -14.85 -7.08
CA LEU A 137 -10.86 -13.87 -7.49
C LEU A 137 -10.86 -13.76 -9.02
N GLU A 138 -11.96 -14.18 -9.65
CA GLU A 138 -12.13 -14.01 -11.10
C GLU A 138 -13.27 -13.03 -11.37
N ASN A 139 -13.01 -12.06 -12.25
CA ASN A 139 -13.99 -11.08 -12.71
C ASN A 139 -14.55 -10.14 -11.63
N GLU A 140 -14.04 -10.19 -10.41
CA GLU A 140 -14.50 -9.30 -9.31
C GLU A 140 -14.09 -7.85 -9.55
N TYR A 141 -12.95 -7.64 -10.22
CA TYR A 141 -12.40 -6.32 -10.52
C TYR A 141 -12.50 -5.96 -12.01
N GLY A 142 -13.32 -6.67 -12.76
CA GLY A 142 -13.54 -6.49 -14.17
C GLY A 142 -13.47 -7.79 -14.95
N ASP A 143 -13.94 -7.78 -16.19
CA ASP A 143 -13.94 -8.97 -17.05
C ASP A 143 -12.52 -9.47 -17.30
N ASN A 144 -12.29 -10.75 -17.07
CA ASN A 144 -11.01 -11.46 -17.24
C ASN A 144 -9.89 -10.98 -16.31
N VAL A 145 -10.20 -10.19 -15.29
CA VAL A 145 -9.24 -9.80 -14.27
C VAL A 145 -9.15 -10.91 -13.22
N LYS A 146 -7.96 -11.48 -13.07
CA LYS A 146 -7.69 -12.56 -12.12
C LYS A 146 -6.76 -12.05 -11.02
N ARG A 147 -7.21 -12.17 -9.77
CA ARG A 147 -6.43 -11.74 -8.61
C ARG A 147 -6.46 -12.82 -7.55
N TYR A 148 -5.51 -12.76 -6.63
CA TYR A 148 -5.56 -13.52 -5.39
C TYR A 148 -5.94 -12.60 -4.23
N LEU A 149 -6.84 -13.07 -3.37
CA LEU A 149 -7.00 -12.48 -2.05
C LEU A 149 -5.94 -13.11 -1.14
N MET A 150 -5.13 -12.29 -0.51
CA MET A 150 -4.12 -12.73 0.45
C MET A 150 -4.44 -12.20 1.84
N ARG A 151 -4.19 -13.01 2.84
CA ARG A 151 -4.42 -12.66 4.24
C ARG A 151 -3.16 -12.86 5.06
N TYR A 152 -2.89 -11.89 5.92
CA TYR A 152 -1.80 -11.97 6.88
C TYR A 152 -2.06 -13.04 7.94
N VAL A 153 -1.08 -13.87 8.17
CA VAL A 153 -1.13 -14.90 9.20
C VAL A 153 -0.16 -14.50 10.30
N GLN A 154 -0.69 -14.26 11.50
CA GLN A 154 0.15 -13.89 12.63
C GLN A 154 1.09 -15.04 12.99
N LYS A 155 2.37 -14.71 13.23
CA LYS A 155 3.31 -15.66 13.79
C LYS A 155 2.88 -15.96 15.24
N LYS A 156 2.81 -17.24 15.52
CA LYS A 156 2.63 -17.69 16.90
C LYS A 156 3.89 -17.42 17.72
#